data_309e75efed4d49c66e6eaeaaaa893e7b
#
_entry.id   309e75efed4d49c66e6eaeaaaa893e7b
#
_cell.length_a   1.000
_cell.length_b   1.000
_cell.length_c   1.000
_cell.angle_alpha   90.00
_cell.angle_beta   90.00
_cell.angle_gamma   90.00
#
_symmetry.space_group_name_H-M   'P 1'
#
loop_
_entity.id
_entity.type
_entity.pdbx_description
1 polymer ?
#
loop_
_entity_poly.entity_id
_entity_poly.type
_entity_poly.pdbx_seq_one_letter_code
_entity_poly.pdbx_strand_id
1 'polypeptide(L)'
;MSRKIAILSKYYPLEGGVAARTYWLARGLAKKGHEVHIIADRPDVGGEYRSQGEGKPSEKLSNFFVHRPAYEIPWHIPESDEQSLALLDLTLDVIRKHNIEILDTGYLAPYGMVGHLAKRITGVKHVLRHGVSDVEDFSKKEILNSLLQGTIRSADAVITEERYADLFKPLNSNTHVQHPYIVDTQAFALPYAGGEKKHLAVVGKINYYWDRKGLRQISDHMHNLVDRFDCTCVCQGIGLQEIQKSLGKNTISEYAWPGFMAPWEMPRFLSKVDALFVFEKPAPHSPVSNLAMEALCSGVGIITNYAGFQKDYENVISINENQVLVINPAELFATSSAITNWLGKKWVRKPATQKVSFPDYMAANEKIYEGLGATRLLNMDVYK
;
A
#
# COMPACT_ATOMS: atom_id res chain seq x y z
N MET A 1 -25.45 0.42 9.59
CA MET A 1 -26.09 1.58 8.88
C MET A 1 -25.12 2.12 7.84
N SER A 2 -25.62 2.58 6.68
CA SER A 2 -24.76 3.25 5.69
C SER A 2 -24.21 4.56 6.28
N ARG A 3 -22.94 4.86 6.02
CA ARG A 3 -22.25 6.08 6.44
C ARG A 3 -21.66 6.79 5.23
N LYS A 4 -21.44 8.10 5.34
CA LYS A 4 -20.69 8.90 4.38
C LYS A 4 -19.28 9.11 4.90
N ILE A 5 -18.31 8.47 4.23
CA ILE A 5 -16.93 8.38 4.69
C ILE A 5 -16.02 9.05 3.66
N ALA A 6 -15.20 10.00 4.08
CA ALA A 6 -14.09 10.47 3.29
C ALA A 6 -12.78 9.81 3.74
N ILE A 7 -11.95 9.39 2.80
CA ILE A 7 -10.61 8.86 3.05
C ILE A 7 -9.59 9.81 2.41
N LEU A 8 -8.86 10.54 3.24
CA LEU A 8 -7.79 11.43 2.81
C LEU A 8 -6.45 10.69 2.87
N SER A 9 -5.94 10.28 1.73
CA SER A 9 -4.76 9.43 1.65
C SER A 9 -4.15 9.39 0.26
N LYS A 10 -2.96 8.80 0.14
CA LYS A 10 -2.43 8.42 -1.17
C LYS A 10 -3.38 7.47 -1.87
N TYR A 11 -3.58 7.71 -3.15
CA TYR A 11 -4.43 6.89 -4.00
C TYR A 11 -3.84 6.79 -5.42
N TYR A 12 -4.25 5.78 -6.18
CA TYR A 12 -3.88 5.62 -7.58
C TYR A 12 -4.17 6.92 -8.38
N PRO A 13 -3.30 7.35 -9.31
CA PRO A 13 -2.15 6.67 -9.88
C PRO A 13 -0.83 6.85 -9.11
N LEU A 14 -0.88 7.31 -7.88
CA LEU A 14 0.30 7.38 -7.04
C LEU A 14 0.71 5.98 -6.58
N GLU A 15 1.98 5.68 -6.74
CA GLU A 15 2.54 4.37 -6.42
C GLU A 15 2.57 4.07 -4.92
N GLY A 16 2.63 2.78 -4.61
CA GLY A 16 3.03 2.28 -3.30
C GLY A 16 1.95 1.59 -2.50
N GLY A 17 2.38 0.90 -1.45
CA GLY A 17 1.52 0.07 -0.63
C GLY A 17 0.37 0.81 0.04
N VAL A 18 0.55 2.11 0.35
CA VAL A 18 -0.54 2.91 0.93
C VAL A 18 -1.63 3.21 -0.08
N ALA A 19 -1.29 3.51 -1.33
CA ALA A 19 -2.29 3.71 -2.39
C ALA A 19 -3.11 2.43 -2.62
N ALA A 20 -2.46 1.27 -2.64
CA ALA A 20 -3.14 -0.03 -2.73
C ALA A 20 -4.04 -0.28 -1.52
N ARG A 21 -3.55 -0.04 -0.29
CA ARG A 21 -4.34 -0.14 0.95
C ARG A 21 -5.58 0.71 0.92
N THR A 22 -5.43 1.98 0.50
CA THR A 22 -6.53 2.94 0.38
C THR A 22 -7.58 2.44 -0.60
N TYR A 23 -7.17 1.92 -1.75
CA TYR A 23 -8.09 1.36 -2.74
C TYR A 23 -8.91 0.20 -2.16
N TRP A 24 -8.24 -0.81 -1.58
CA TRP A 24 -8.93 -2.00 -1.08
C TRP A 24 -9.85 -1.70 0.11
N LEU A 25 -9.43 -0.84 1.04
CA LEU A 25 -10.28 -0.37 2.13
C LEU A 25 -11.52 0.36 1.60
N ALA A 26 -11.33 1.35 0.74
CA ALA A 26 -12.42 2.14 0.17
C ALA A 26 -13.40 1.29 -0.64
N ARG A 27 -12.88 0.38 -1.47
CA ARG A 27 -13.69 -0.59 -2.21
C ARG A 27 -14.48 -1.50 -1.28
N GLY A 28 -13.87 -2.00 -0.23
CA GLY A 28 -14.53 -2.84 0.77
C GLY A 28 -15.68 -2.11 1.46
N LEU A 29 -15.46 -0.86 1.89
CA LEU A 29 -16.49 -0.01 2.48
C LEU A 29 -17.64 0.28 1.51
N ALA A 30 -17.33 0.63 0.26
CA ALA A 30 -18.34 0.88 -0.75
C ALA A 30 -19.18 -0.37 -1.05
N LYS A 31 -18.58 -1.57 -1.11
CA LYS A 31 -19.29 -2.83 -1.27
C LYS A 31 -20.22 -3.18 -0.09
N LYS A 32 -19.92 -2.67 1.09
CA LYS A 32 -20.78 -2.78 2.27
C LYS A 32 -21.91 -1.72 2.29
N GLY A 33 -21.99 -0.88 1.27
CA GLY A 33 -23.05 0.10 1.09
C GLY A 33 -22.79 1.49 1.69
N HIS A 34 -21.55 1.75 2.14
CA HIS A 34 -21.15 3.12 2.54
C HIS A 34 -20.95 4.00 1.30
N GLU A 35 -21.24 5.30 1.41
CA GLU A 35 -20.85 6.29 0.41
C GLU A 35 -19.40 6.71 0.73
N VAL A 36 -18.47 6.44 -0.21
CA VAL A 36 -17.03 6.60 0.01
C VAL A 36 -16.45 7.65 -0.92
N HIS A 37 -15.80 8.64 -0.32
CA HIS A 37 -15.12 9.74 -1.01
C HIS A 37 -13.62 9.67 -0.76
N ILE A 38 -12.82 9.39 -1.78
CA ILE A 38 -11.37 9.48 -1.71
C ILE A 38 -10.95 10.92 -1.97
N ILE A 39 -10.16 11.49 -1.08
CA ILE A 39 -9.48 12.78 -1.26
C ILE A 39 -8.00 12.46 -1.41
N ALA A 40 -7.44 12.76 -2.59
CA ALA A 40 -6.09 12.36 -2.93
C ALA A 40 -5.35 13.45 -3.70
N ASP A 41 -4.03 13.33 -3.72
CA ASP A 41 -3.16 14.21 -4.51
C ASP A 41 -3.47 14.11 -6.02
N ARG A 42 -3.08 15.11 -6.76
CA ARG A 42 -3.10 15.08 -8.22
C ARG A 42 -2.13 14.02 -8.77
N PRO A 43 -2.44 13.43 -9.92
CA PRO A 43 -1.58 12.42 -10.53
C PRO A 43 -0.25 12.98 -11.05
N ASP A 44 -0.20 14.25 -11.39
CA ASP A 44 0.94 14.98 -11.96
C ASP A 44 1.90 15.57 -10.91
N VAL A 45 1.66 15.34 -9.65
CA VAL A 45 2.49 15.85 -8.56
C VAL A 45 3.81 15.10 -8.47
N GLY A 46 4.92 15.77 -8.71
CA GLY A 46 6.28 15.29 -8.44
C GLY A 46 6.72 14.13 -9.34
N GLY A 47 6.84 14.35 -10.65
CA GLY A 47 7.15 13.32 -11.67
C GLY A 47 8.36 12.43 -11.41
N GLU A 48 9.34 12.91 -10.65
CA GLU A 48 10.55 12.13 -10.31
C GLU A 48 10.30 11.02 -9.29
N TYR A 49 9.26 11.14 -8.45
CA TYR A 49 8.97 10.20 -7.37
C TYR A 49 7.84 9.23 -7.68
N ARG A 50 7.13 9.43 -8.80
CA ARG A 50 5.83 8.84 -8.96
C ARG A 50 5.65 8.22 -10.31
N SER A 51 5.24 7.00 -10.25
CA SER A 51 4.76 6.29 -11.40
C SER A 51 3.33 6.68 -11.65
N GLN A 52 3.06 7.15 -12.82
CA GLN A 52 1.69 7.35 -13.27
C GLN A 52 1.32 6.15 -14.13
N GLY A 53 0.39 5.34 -13.62
CA GLY A 53 -0.22 4.30 -14.44
C GLY A 53 -1.44 4.87 -15.17
N GLU A 54 -1.74 4.32 -16.32
CA GLU A 54 -3.02 4.52 -16.99
C GLU A 54 -3.98 3.41 -16.59
N GLY A 55 -5.23 3.73 -16.41
CA GLY A 55 -6.25 2.74 -16.15
C GLY A 55 -7.35 3.21 -15.20
N LYS A 56 -8.50 2.60 -15.35
CA LYS A 56 -9.65 2.79 -14.46
C LYS A 56 -10.07 1.42 -13.93
N PRO A 57 -10.55 1.33 -12.68
CA PRO A 57 -11.11 0.09 -12.21
C PRO A 57 -12.20 -0.41 -13.17
N SER A 58 -12.19 -1.69 -13.49
CA SER A 58 -13.23 -2.31 -14.30
C SER A 58 -14.57 -2.32 -13.58
N GLU A 59 -14.53 -2.44 -12.26
CA GLU A 59 -15.70 -2.39 -11.39
C GLU A 59 -16.05 -0.92 -11.08
N LYS A 60 -17.22 -0.47 -11.54
CA LYS A 60 -17.77 0.84 -11.20
C LYS A 60 -18.72 0.70 -10.03
N LEU A 61 -18.39 1.31 -8.91
CA LEU A 61 -19.27 1.43 -7.75
C LEU A 61 -19.93 2.82 -7.77
N SER A 62 -21.24 2.87 -7.73
CA SER A 62 -22.00 4.13 -7.82
C SER A 62 -21.85 5.02 -6.57
N ASN A 63 -21.40 4.44 -5.48
CA ASN A 63 -21.17 5.07 -4.17
C ASN A 63 -19.68 5.30 -3.86
N PHE A 64 -18.83 5.35 -4.89
CA PHE A 64 -17.38 5.54 -4.77
C PHE A 64 -16.92 6.71 -5.62
N PHE A 65 -16.36 7.73 -5.01
CA PHE A 65 -15.98 8.99 -5.64
C PHE A 65 -14.51 9.32 -5.37
N VAL A 66 -13.84 9.98 -6.30
CA VAL A 66 -12.44 10.43 -6.14
C VAL A 66 -12.36 11.93 -6.40
N HIS A 67 -11.81 12.66 -5.46
CA HIS A 67 -11.61 14.10 -5.50
C HIS A 67 -10.14 14.45 -5.51
N ARG A 68 -9.77 15.46 -6.30
CA ARG A 68 -8.38 15.93 -6.43
C ARG A 68 -8.34 17.45 -6.51
N PRO A 69 -7.26 18.12 -6.02
CA PRO A 69 -7.09 19.56 -6.20
C PRO A 69 -7.18 19.96 -7.68
N ALA A 70 -7.77 21.12 -7.95
CA ALA A 70 -7.98 21.60 -9.32
C ALA A 70 -6.69 22.16 -9.96
N TYR A 71 -5.73 22.60 -9.17
CA TYR A 71 -4.49 23.24 -9.61
C TYR A 71 -3.28 22.40 -9.31
N GLU A 72 -2.21 22.61 -10.07
CA GLU A 72 -0.92 21.95 -9.84
C GLU A 72 -0.28 22.43 -8.54
N ILE A 73 0.32 21.47 -7.85
CA ILE A 73 1.09 21.72 -6.64
C ILE A 73 2.49 21.17 -6.87
N PRO A 74 3.55 22.02 -6.80
CA PRO A 74 4.89 21.60 -7.20
C PRO A 74 5.49 20.52 -6.31
N TRP A 75 5.03 20.39 -5.05
CA TRP A 75 5.51 19.41 -4.10
C TRP A 75 4.38 18.78 -3.30
N HIS A 76 4.53 17.50 -3.00
CA HIS A 76 3.57 16.71 -2.26
C HIS A 76 4.15 16.08 -1.00
N ILE A 77 5.39 16.37 -0.70
CA ILE A 77 6.05 15.81 0.48
C ILE A 77 5.64 16.60 1.73
N PRO A 78 5.69 15.97 2.92
CA PRO A 78 5.03 16.46 4.13
C PRO A 78 5.36 17.88 4.56
N GLU A 79 6.40 18.46 4.01
CA GLU A 79 6.82 19.82 4.32
C GLU A 79 6.25 20.89 3.36
N SER A 80 5.38 20.53 2.41
CA SER A 80 4.74 21.51 1.52
C SER A 80 3.48 22.12 2.14
N ASP A 81 3.56 23.40 2.46
CA ASP A 81 2.43 24.18 2.95
C ASP A 81 1.31 24.26 1.89
N GLU A 82 1.69 24.54 0.65
CA GLU A 82 0.76 24.70 -0.47
C GLU A 82 -0.06 23.42 -0.70
N GLN A 83 0.58 22.26 -0.64
CA GLN A 83 -0.12 21.00 -0.73
C GLN A 83 -1.07 20.78 0.44
N SER A 84 -0.63 21.04 1.66
CA SER A 84 -1.44 20.86 2.86
C SER A 84 -2.67 21.76 2.85
N LEU A 85 -2.51 23.02 2.41
CA LEU A 85 -3.61 23.98 2.27
C LEU A 85 -4.58 23.58 1.16
N ALA A 86 -4.09 23.14 0.01
CA ALA A 86 -4.93 22.67 -1.09
C ALA A 86 -5.74 21.42 -0.72
N LEU A 87 -5.12 20.49 0.01
CA LEU A 87 -5.81 19.30 0.52
C LEU A 87 -6.84 19.68 1.60
N LEU A 88 -6.54 20.67 2.45
CA LEU A 88 -7.49 21.15 3.45
C LEU A 88 -8.70 21.78 2.79
N ASP A 89 -8.49 22.70 1.84
CA ASP A 89 -9.57 23.35 1.10
C ASP A 89 -10.50 22.33 0.42
N LEU A 90 -9.91 21.41 -0.33
CA LEU A 90 -10.66 20.31 -0.94
C LEU A 90 -11.39 19.45 0.07
N THR A 91 -10.76 19.15 1.22
CA THR A 91 -11.37 18.33 2.27
C THR A 91 -12.57 19.01 2.88
N LEU A 92 -12.48 20.31 3.15
CA LEU A 92 -13.59 21.13 3.66
C LEU A 92 -14.76 21.18 2.66
N ASP A 93 -14.44 21.34 1.38
CA ASP A 93 -15.42 21.33 0.29
C ASP A 93 -16.16 19.98 0.21
N VAL A 94 -15.44 18.88 0.22
CA VAL A 94 -16.03 17.52 0.16
C VAL A 94 -16.89 17.26 1.39
N ILE A 95 -16.42 17.62 2.59
CA ILE A 95 -17.20 17.45 3.82
C ILE A 95 -18.53 18.18 3.72
N ARG A 96 -18.53 19.43 3.25
CA ARG A 96 -19.75 20.24 3.13
C ARG A 96 -20.70 19.71 2.07
N LYS A 97 -20.20 19.52 0.84
CA LYS A 97 -21.03 19.16 -0.32
C LYS A 97 -21.69 17.79 -0.17
N HIS A 98 -21.01 16.86 0.50
CA HIS A 98 -21.47 15.49 0.62
C HIS A 98 -21.96 15.12 2.02
N ASN A 99 -21.92 16.07 2.98
CA ASN A 99 -22.27 15.82 4.39
C ASN A 99 -21.49 14.63 4.97
N ILE A 100 -20.17 14.65 4.83
CA ILE A 100 -19.29 13.59 5.31
C ILE A 100 -19.39 13.45 6.82
N GLU A 101 -19.60 12.25 7.29
CA GLU A 101 -19.72 11.94 8.72
C GLU A 101 -18.38 11.59 9.35
N ILE A 102 -17.52 10.91 8.58
CA ILE A 102 -16.23 10.39 9.06
C ILE A 102 -15.15 10.76 8.06
N LEU A 103 -14.07 11.35 8.55
CA LEU A 103 -12.83 11.57 7.81
C LEU A 103 -11.76 10.63 8.32
N ASP A 104 -11.37 9.66 7.50
CA ASP A 104 -10.29 8.70 7.77
C ASP A 104 -9.01 9.15 7.06
N THR A 105 -7.89 9.28 7.77
CA THR A 105 -6.65 9.81 7.20
C THR A 105 -5.54 8.77 7.22
N GLY A 106 -4.88 8.59 6.08
CA GLY A 106 -3.97 7.47 5.82
C GLY A 106 -2.52 7.62 6.31
N TYR A 107 -2.12 8.80 6.76
CA TYR A 107 -0.80 9.13 7.31
C TYR A 107 -0.90 10.20 8.39
N LEU A 108 0.10 10.29 9.28
CA LEU A 108 0.19 11.36 10.27
C LEU A 108 0.40 12.72 9.59
N ALA A 109 1.30 12.80 8.64
CA ALA A 109 1.61 14.01 7.86
C ALA A 109 1.70 13.68 6.35
N PRO A 110 1.12 14.53 5.48
CA PRO A 110 0.32 15.73 5.79
C PRO A 110 -1.15 15.41 6.13
N TYR A 111 -1.65 14.23 5.78
CA TYR A 111 -3.09 13.91 5.78
C TYR A 111 -3.72 13.96 7.18
N GLY A 112 -3.05 13.42 8.20
CA GLY A 112 -3.52 13.48 9.58
C GLY A 112 -3.60 14.92 10.11
N MET A 113 -2.60 15.75 9.77
CA MET A 113 -2.60 17.18 10.12
C MET A 113 -3.77 17.92 9.45
N VAL A 114 -4.01 17.67 8.17
CA VAL A 114 -5.16 18.21 7.44
C VAL A 114 -6.47 17.72 8.08
N GLY A 115 -6.55 16.44 8.43
CA GLY A 115 -7.70 15.86 9.13
C GLY A 115 -7.96 16.51 10.49
N HIS A 116 -6.90 16.79 11.26
CA HIS A 116 -7.00 17.54 12.51
C HIS A 116 -7.62 18.94 12.31
N LEU A 117 -7.10 19.69 11.33
CA LEU A 117 -7.64 21.02 11.02
C LEU A 117 -9.08 20.96 10.51
N ALA A 118 -9.38 20.04 9.60
CA ALA A 118 -10.73 19.84 9.08
C ALA A 118 -11.73 19.52 10.22
N LYS A 119 -11.35 18.63 11.15
CA LYS A 119 -12.16 18.35 12.34
C LYS A 119 -12.41 19.60 13.19
N ARG A 120 -11.37 20.40 13.43
CA ARG A 120 -11.49 21.65 14.22
C ARG A 120 -12.44 22.66 13.58
N ILE A 121 -12.47 22.73 12.27
CA ILE A 121 -13.30 23.67 11.50
C ILE A 121 -14.73 23.15 11.33
N THR A 122 -14.90 21.85 11.05
CA THR A 122 -16.22 21.30 10.65
C THR A 122 -16.92 20.48 11.71
N GLY A 123 -16.20 19.96 12.70
CA GLY A 123 -16.72 19.00 13.68
C GLY A 123 -16.84 17.56 13.14
N VAL A 124 -16.34 17.27 11.91
CA VAL A 124 -16.32 15.92 11.34
C VAL A 124 -15.59 14.94 12.27
N LYS A 125 -16.03 13.70 12.36
CA LYS A 125 -15.33 12.66 13.11
C LYS A 125 -14.04 12.27 12.39
N HIS A 126 -12.92 12.31 13.10
CA HIS A 126 -11.59 12.05 12.54
C HIS A 126 -11.03 10.71 13.04
N VAL A 127 -10.80 9.79 12.12
CA VAL A 127 -10.04 8.55 12.33
C VAL A 127 -8.65 8.74 11.76
N LEU A 128 -7.65 8.50 12.57
CA LEU A 128 -6.24 8.67 12.22
C LEU A 128 -5.57 7.31 12.01
N ARG A 129 -4.96 7.13 10.86
CA ARG A 129 -4.04 6.02 10.58
C ARG A 129 -2.64 6.58 10.33
N HIS A 130 -1.68 5.69 10.33
CA HIS A 130 -0.30 6.05 10.01
C HIS A 130 0.32 5.09 8.99
N GLY A 131 1.39 5.54 8.34
CA GLY A 131 2.36 4.71 7.67
C GLY A 131 3.50 4.37 8.63
N VAL A 132 4.46 3.57 8.17
CA VAL A 132 5.65 3.26 8.96
C VAL A 132 6.62 4.45 8.98
N SER A 133 6.88 4.99 7.78
CA SER A 133 7.86 6.08 7.61
C SER A 133 7.49 7.35 8.36
N ASP A 134 6.21 7.68 8.46
CA ASP A 134 5.79 8.89 9.16
C ASP A 134 5.95 8.78 10.69
N VAL A 135 5.82 7.60 11.26
CA VAL A 135 6.13 7.37 12.68
C VAL A 135 7.63 7.39 12.91
N GLU A 136 8.41 6.70 12.08
CA GLU A 136 9.84 6.49 12.27
C GLU A 136 10.68 7.72 11.94
N ASP A 137 10.31 8.46 10.89
CA ASP A 137 11.12 9.56 10.38
C ASP A 137 10.65 10.92 10.93
N PHE A 138 9.34 11.16 11.03
CA PHE A 138 8.83 12.46 11.47
C PHE A 138 8.77 12.60 12.99
N SER A 139 8.58 11.53 13.73
CA SER A 139 8.60 11.59 15.20
C SER A 139 9.97 12.03 15.76
N LYS A 140 11.03 11.88 14.98
CA LYS A 140 12.40 12.32 15.34
C LYS A 140 12.62 13.81 15.12
N LYS A 141 11.76 14.49 14.37
CA LYS A 141 11.85 15.93 14.14
C LYS A 141 11.10 16.67 15.25
N GLU A 142 11.81 17.37 16.13
CA GLU A 142 11.28 17.98 17.36
C GLU A 142 10.07 18.90 17.09
N ILE A 143 10.16 19.75 16.07
CA ILE A 143 9.08 20.67 15.68
C ILE A 143 7.82 19.92 15.23
N LEU A 144 7.97 18.89 14.39
CA LEU A 144 6.86 18.10 13.90
C LEU A 144 6.26 17.21 15.00
N ASN A 145 7.07 16.76 15.96
CA ASN A 145 6.61 15.87 17.03
C ASN A 145 5.48 16.49 17.84
N SER A 146 5.57 17.76 18.23
CA SER A 146 4.52 18.46 18.98
C SER A 146 3.20 18.55 18.19
N LEU A 147 3.28 18.84 16.89
CA LEU A 147 2.13 18.92 16.01
C LEU A 147 1.51 17.52 15.80
N LEU A 148 2.33 16.50 15.58
CA LEU A 148 1.87 15.12 15.42
C LEU A 148 1.21 14.59 16.70
N GLN A 149 1.77 14.87 17.88
CA GLN A 149 1.12 14.53 19.15
C GLN A 149 -0.23 15.23 19.32
N GLY A 150 -0.33 16.51 18.96
CA GLY A 150 -1.59 17.24 18.95
C GLY A 150 -2.63 16.60 18.03
N THR A 151 -2.20 16.20 16.84
CA THR A 151 -3.02 15.47 15.86
C THR A 151 -3.54 14.15 16.42
N ILE A 152 -2.67 13.35 17.02
CA ILE A 152 -3.02 12.05 17.64
C ILE A 152 -4.02 12.25 18.79
N ARG A 153 -3.74 13.18 19.72
CA ARG A 153 -4.63 13.45 20.87
C ARG A 153 -6.02 13.92 20.45
N SER A 154 -6.10 14.64 19.35
CA SER A 154 -7.37 15.21 18.89
C SER A 154 -8.21 14.27 18.04
N ALA A 155 -7.66 13.19 17.49
CA ALA A 155 -8.41 12.23 16.71
C ALA A 155 -9.53 11.58 17.55
N ASP A 156 -10.69 11.28 16.93
CA ASP A 156 -11.76 10.56 17.61
C ASP A 156 -11.42 9.07 17.78
N ALA A 157 -10.61 8.52 16.88
CA ALA A 157 -9.99 7.21 17.01
C ALA A 157 -8.64 7.17 16.30
N VAL A 158 -7.74 6.31 16.79
CA VAL A 158 -6.46 6.03 16.16
C VAL A 158 -6.41 4.54 15.83
N ILE A 159 -5.99 4.21 14.61
CA ILE A 159 -5.78 2.84 14.17
C ILE A 159 -4.28 2.62 13.97
N THR A 160 -3.72 1.68 14.71
CA THR A 160 -2.27 1.43 14.75
C THR A 160 -1.93 -0.06 14.68
N GLU A 161 -0.67 -0.36 14.36
CA GLU A 161 -0.11 -1.70 14.48
C GLU A 161 0.32 -2.00 15.92
N GLU A 162 0.38 -3.29 16.30
CA GLU A 162 0.78 -3.73 17.64
C GLU A 162 2.09 -3.09 18.12
N ARG A 163 3.10 -3.05 17.24
CA ARG A 163 4.43 -2.49 17.58
C ARG A 163 4.46 -1.01 17.93
N TYR A 164 3.41 -0.25 17.58
CA TYR A 164 3.28 1.17 17.90
C TYR A 164 2.20 1.44 18.93
N ALA A 165 1.54 0.41 19.44
CA ALA A 165 0.46 0.56 20.41
C ALA A 165 0.87 1.36 21.65
N ASP A 166 2.05 1.07 22.18
CA ASP A 166 2.61 1.76 23.35
C ASP A 166 2.96 3.22 23.10
N LEU A 167 3.18 3.61 21.85
CA LEU A 167 3.38 5.00 21.45
C LEU A 167 2.06 5.77 21.37
N PHE A 168 0.99 5.14 20.88
CA PHE A 168 -0.27 5.83 20.57
C PHE A 168 -1.26 5.80 21.73
N LYS A 169 -1.38 4.70 22.48
CA LYS A 169 -2.32 4.57 23.61
C LYS A 169 -2.18 5.66 24.69
N PRO A 170 -0.98 6.10 25.08
CA PRO A 170 -0.85 7.21 26.05
C PRO A 170 -1.31 8.55 25.51
N LEU A 171 -1.32 8.74 24.17
CA LEU A 171 -1.73 9.97 23.54
C LEU A 171 -3.23 10.00 23.21
N ASN A 172 -3.81 8.84 22.93
CA ASN A 172 -5.23 8.71 22.61
C ASN A 172 -5.78 7.39 23.16
N SER A 173 -6.68 7.46 24.14
CA SER A 173 -7.28 6.28 24.78
C SER A 173 -8.18 5.48 23.83
N ASN A 174 -8.68 6.07 22.74
CA ASN A 174 -9.46 5.38 21.70
C ASN A 174 -8.53 4.87 20.58
N THR A 175 -7.49 4.15 20.97
CA THR A 175 -6.52 3.55 20.05
C THR A 175 -6.87 2.08 19.81
N HIS A 176 -7.07 1.73 18.55
CA HIS A 176 -7.39 0.39 18.08
C HIS A 176 -6.18 -0.24 17.41
N VAL A 177 -5.83 -1.43 17.83
CA VAL A 177 -4.72 -2.20 17.25
C VAL A 177 -5.27 -3.13 16.20
N GLN A 178 -4.82 -2.96 14.96
CA GLN A 178 -5.12 -3.89 13.88
C GLN A 178 -4.02 -3.88 12.82
N HIS A 179 -3.93 -4.95 12.06
CA HIS A 179 -2.99 -5.00 10.94
C HIS A 179 -3.39 -3.94 9.89
N PRO A 180 -2.43 -3.17 9.34
CA PRO A 180 -2.73 -2.05 8.46
C PRO A 180 -3.31 -2.46 7.10
N TYR A 181 -3.09 -3.70 6.69
CA TYR A 181 -3.52 -4.24 5.41
C TYR A 181 -3.86 -5.72 5.50
N ILE A 182 -5.06 -6.08 5.11
CA ILE A 182 -5.53 -7.46 4.91
C ILE A 182 -5.97 -7.61 3.46
N VAL A 183 -5.51 -8.65 2.79
CA VAL A 183 -5.79 -8.90 1.37
C VAL A 183 -7.25 -9.31 1.18
N ASP A 184 -7.94 -8.69 0.24
CA ASP A 184 -9.25 -9.18 -0.22
C ASP A 184 -9.06 -10.50 -1.00
N THR A 185 -9.06 -11.62 -0.27
CA THR A 185 -8.80 -12.93 -0.85
C THR A 185 -9.79 -13.31 -1.95
N GLN A 186 -11.01 -12.79 -1.94
CA GLN A 186 -11.96 -13.01 -3.04
C GLN A 186 -11.50 -12.36 -4.34
N ALA A 187 -10.94 -11.15 -4.25
CA ALA A 187 -10.39 -10.47 -5.42
C ALA A 187 -9.12 -11.14 -5.94
N PHE A 188 -8.32 -11.74 -5.05
CA PHE A 188 -7.04 -12.38 -5.39
C PHE A 188 -7.15 -13.89 -5.67
N ALA A 189 -8.29 -14.52 -5.46
CA ALA A 189 -8.53 -15.95 -5.72
C ALA A 189 -8.84 -16.25 -7.20
N LEU A 190 -8.09 -15.65 -8.12
CA LEU A 190 -8.24 -15.92 -9.54
C LEU A 190 -7.61 -17.27 -9.91
N PRO A 191 -8.23 -18.03 -10.84
CA PRO A 191 -7.60 -19.22 -11.39
C PRO A 191 -6.23 -18.92 -11.97
N TYR A 192 -5.32 -19.90 -11.85
CA TYR A 192 -4.02 -19.78 -12.47
C TYR A 192 -4.14 -19.65 -13.99
N ALA A 193 -3.52 -18.64 -14.55
CA ALA A 193 -3.55 -18.29 -15.97
C ALA A 193 -2.13 -18.20 -16.56
N GLY A 194 -1.14 -18.91 -15.98
CA GLY A 194 0.22 -18.99 -16.50
C GLY A 194 0.36 -19.78 -17.79
N GLY A 195 1.47 -19.57 -18.47
CA GLY A 195 1.83 -20.27 -19.72
C GLY A 195 2.55 -21.60 -19.50
N GLU A 196 3.15 -22.13 -20.58
CA GLU A 196 3.97 -23.34 -20.55
C GLU A 196 5.27 -23.14 -19.77
N LYS A 197 5.90 -21.98 -19.96
CA LYS A 197 7.06 -21.57 -19.15
C LYS A 197 6.58 -21.01 -17.81
N LYS A 198 7.32 -21.36 -16.75
CA LYS A 198 7.11 -20.74 -15.45
C LYS A 198 7.46 -19.26 -15.48
N HIS A 199 6.69 -18.46 -14.77
CA HIS A 199 6.78 -17.01 -14.79
C HIS A 199 7.34 -16.46 -13.47
N LEU A 200 8.50 -15.81 -13.57
CA LEU A 200 9.13 -15.08 -12.47
C LEU A 200 8.87 -13.59 -12.60
N ALA A 201 8.63 -12.94 -11.47
CA ALA A 201 8.42 -11.50 -11.49
C ALA A 201 9.13 -10.79 -10.35
N VAL A 202 9.41 -9.50 -10.57
CA VAL A 202 9.72 -8.53 -9.54
C VAL A 202 8.77 -7.35 -9.67
N VAL A 203 8.29 -6.87 -8.54
CA VAL A 203 7.43 -5.68 -8.46
C VAL A 203 8.06 -4.72 -7.48
N GLY A 204 8.39 -3.53 -7.95
CA GLY A 204 9.10 -2.61 -7.09
C GLY A 204 9.08 -1.17 -7.57
N LYS A 205 9.18 -0.28 -6.62
CA LYS A 205 9.39 1.13 -6.80
C LYS A 205 10.88 1.39 -6.96
N ILE A 206 11.28 2.01 -8.07
CA ILE A 206 12.66 2.35 -8.37
C ILE A 206 12.87 3.84 -8.20
N ASN A 207 12.87 4.32 -6.97
CA ASN A 207 13.22 5.68 -6.61
C ASN A 207 14.61 5.74 -5.93
N TYR A 208 14.91 6.80 -5.23
CA TYR A 208 16.18 6.99 -4.51
C TYR A 208 16.59 5.87 -3.55
N TYR A 209 15.65 5.00 -3.16
CA TYR A 209 15.87 3.87 -2.25
C TYR A 209 15.75 2.51 -2.92
N TRP A 210 15.81 2.46 -4.25
CA TRP A 210 15.64 1.22 -4.99
C TRP A 210 16.63 0.12 -4.62
N ASP A 211 17.87 0.48 -4.25
CA ASP A 211 18.88 -0.49 -3.80
C ASP A 211 18.49 -1.20 -2.50
N ARG A 212 17.66 -0.59 -1.66
CA ARG A 212 17.14 -1.23 -0.45
C ARG A 212 16.28 -2.47 -0.74
N LYS A 213 15.68 -2.54 -1.92
CA LYS A 213 14.88 -3.68 -2.36
C LYS A 213 15.68 -4.73 -3.11
N GLY A 214 16.99 -4.60 -3.15
CA GLY A 214 17.88 -5.56 -3.80
C GLY A 214 17.62 -5.72 -5.31
N LEU A 215 17.05 -4.72 -5.98
CA LEU A 215 16.66 -4.83 -7.39
C LEU A 215 17.85 -5.09 -8.31
N ARG A 216 19.05 -4.58 -7.97
CA ARG A 216 20.28 -4.91 -8.72
C ARG A 216 20.59 -6.40 -8.61
N GLN A 217 20.59 -6.96 -7.41
CA GLN A 217 20.85 -8.38 -7.19
C GLN A 217 19.79 -9.26 -7.86
N ILE A 218 18.50 -8.84 -7.79
CA ILE A 218 17.41 -9.53 -8.48
C ILE A 218 17.66 -9.52 -9.99
N SER A 219 18.07 -8.40 -10.56
CA SER A 219 18.34 -8.30 -12.00
C SER A 219 19.46 -9.25 -12.44
N ASP A 220 20.53 -9.38 -11.64
CA ASP A 220 21.62 -10.31 -11.91
C ASP A 220 21.12 -11.78 -11.91
N HIS A 221 20.24 -12.14 -10.96
CA HIS A 221 19.63 -13.46 -10.94
C HIS A 221 18.69 -13.69 -12.11
N MET A 222 17.84 -12.73 -12.44
CA MET A 222 16.91 -12.86 -13.54
C MET A 222 17.64 -13.03 -14.88
N HIS A 223 18.76 -12.34 -15.09
CA HIS A 223 19.58 -12.49 -16.29
C HIS A 223 19.99 -13.94 -16.55
N ASN A 224 20.28 -14.70 -15.52
CA ASN A 224 20.66 -16.13 -15.64
C ASN A 224 19.45 -17.08 -15.79
N LEU A 225 18.23 -16.56 -15.75
CA LEU A 225 17.00 -17.34 -15.73
C LEU A 225 16.11 -17.12 -16.95
N VAL A 226 16.34 -16.05 -17.75
CA VAL A 226 15.49 -15.68 -18.89
C VAL A 226 15.33 -16.74 -19.96
N ASP A 227 16.36 -17.57 -20.19
CA ASP A 227 16.27 -18.67 -21.14
C ASP A 227 15.27 -19.75 -20.73
N ARG A 228 15.02 -19.88 -19.42
CA ARG A 228 14.21 -20.96 -18.82
C ARG A 228 12.84 -20.51 -18.37
N PHE A 229 12.70 -19.24 -18.02
CA PHE A 229 11.51 -18.67 -17.41
C PHE A 229 11.06 -17.41 -18.13
N ASP A 230 9.77 -17.18 -18.15
CA ASP A 230 9.23 -15.86 -18.50
C ASP A 230 9.54 -14.90 -17.35
N CYS A 231 10.04 -13.71 -17.64
CA CYS A 231 10.46 -12.75 -16.65
C CYS A 231 9.73 -11.40 -16.82
N THR A 232 9.19 -10.86 -15.75
CA THR A 232 8.52 -9.55 -15.76
C THR A 232 9.03 -8.65 -14.65
N CYS A 233 9.39 -7.42 -15.03
CA CYS A 233 9.79 -6.37 -14.10
C CYS A 233 8.73 -5.27 -14.06
N VAL A 234 7.84 -5.33 -13.08
CA VAL A 234 6.86 -4.26 -12.80
C VAL A 234 7.56 -3.19 -11.98
N CYS A 235 8.38 -2.41 -12.65
CA CYS A 235 9.25 -1.42 -12.03
C CYS A 235 9.17 -0.11 -12.80
N GLN A 236 9.09 1.00 -12.06
CA GLN A 236 9.14 2.34 -12.63
C GLN A 236 9.81 3.30 -11.65
N GLY A 237 10.46 4.34 -12.17
CA GLY A 237 11.16 5.36 -11.39
C GLY A 237 12.51 5.73 -11.98
N ILE A 238 13.19 6.68 -11.35
CA ILE A 238 14.46 7.24 -11.84
C ILE A 238 15.60 6.22 -11.97
N GLY A 239 15.61 5.17 -11.15
CA GLY A 239 16.62 4.11 -11.21
C GLY A 239 16.42 3.10 -12.35
N LEU A 240 15.30 3.17 -13.10
CA LEU A 240 14.98 2.22 -14.15
C LEU A 240 16.06 2.14 -15.24
N GLN A 241 16.56 3.29 -15.69
CA GLN A 241 17.59 3.35 -16.72
C GLN A 241 18.92 2.71 -16.26
N GLU A 242 19.26 2.84 -14.98
CA GLU A 242 20.48 2.22 -14.43
C GLU A 242 20.36 0.70 -14.42
N ILE A 243 19.20 0.17 -14.00
CA ILE A 243 18.94 -1.26 -14.02
C ILE A 243 18.94 -1.78 -15.44
N GLN A 244 18.27 -1.11 -16.36
CA GLN A 244 18.25 -1.49 -17.77
C GLN A 244 19.66 -1.48 -18.40
N LYS A 245 20.49 -0.51 -18.07
CA LYS A 245 21.90 -0.48 -18.51
C LYS A 245 22.70 -1.66 -17.94
N SER A 246 22.47 -2.05 -16.70
CA SER A 246 23.18 -3.17 -16.06
C SER A 246 22.84 -4.52 -16.68
N LEU A 247 21.62 -4.69 -17.18
CA LEU A 247 21.14 -5.94 -17.80
C LEU A 247 21.68 -6.16 -19.22
N GLY A 248 22.17 -5.11 -19.90
CA GLY A 248 22.56 -5.20 -21.30
C GLY A 248 21.37 -5.23 -22.27
N LYS A 249 21.64 -4.82 -23.53
CA LYS A 249 20.57 -4.61 -24.52
C LYS A 249 19.78 -5.88 -24.88
N ASN A 250 20.47 -7.02 -24.97
CA ASN A 250 19.83 -8.27 -25.37
C ASN A 250 18.89 -8.79 -24.28
N THR A 251 19.29 -8.66 -23.02
CA THR A 251 18.51 -9.12 -21.88
C THR A 251 17.27 -8.25 -21.63
N ILE A 252 17.36 -6.96 -21.88
CA ILE A 252 16.21 -6.03 -21.71
C ILE A 252 15.04 -6.44 -22.61
N SER A 253 15.31 -6.92 -23.83
CA SER A 253 14.26 -7.35 -24.76
C SER A 253 13.54 -8.63 -24.35
N GLU A 254 14.15 -9.42 -23.46
CA GLU A 254 13.62 -10.69 -22.96
C GLU A 254 12.72 -10.52 -21.72
N TYR A 255 12.69 -9.32 -21.13
CA TYR A 255 11.80 -8.98 -20.02
C TYR A 255 10.59 -8.19 -20.48
N ALA A 256 9.45 -8.49 -19.87
CA ALA A 256 8.29 -7.59 -19.95
C ALA A 256 8.43 -6.46 -18.92
N TRP A 257 8.28 -5.23 -19.37
CA TRP A 257 8.34 -4.00 -18.56
C TRP A 257 7.01 -3.24 -18.62
N PRO A 258 5.95 -3.74 -17.99
CA PRO A 258 4.62 -3.10 -18.08
C PRO A 258 4.52 -1.76 -17.35
N GLY A 259 5.60 -1.30 -16.71
CA GLY A 259 5.57 -0.09 -15.90
C GLY A 259 4.87 -0.29 -14.56
N PHE A 260 4.22 0.77 -14.07
CA PHE A 260 3.45 0.70 -12.84
C PHE A 260 2.11 -0.01 -13.05
N MET A 261 1.71 -0.82 -12.06
CA MET A 261 0.48 -1.58 -12.11
C MET A 261 -0.52 -1.09 -11.05
N ALA A 262 -1.75 -0.88 -11.47
CA ALA A 262 -2.80 -0.44 -10.58
C ALA A 262 -3.21 -1.55 -9.58
N PRO A 263 -3.69 -1.20 -8.37
CA PRO A 263 -4.08 -2.19 -7.37
C PRO A 263 -5.10 -3.22 -7.85
N TRP A 264 -6.04 -2.82 -8.70
CA TRP A 264 -7.05 -3.72 -9.27
C TRP A 264 -6.55 -4.63 -10.40
N GLU A 265 -5.35 -4.37 -10.94
CA GLU A 265 -4.69 -5.20 -11.95
C GLU A 265 -3.82 -6.29 -11.32
N MET A 266 -3.37 -6.06 -10.07
CA MET A 266 -2.49 -6.98 -9.34
C MET A 266 -3.06 -8.41 -9.23
N PRO A 267 -4.36 -8.65 -8.95
CA PRO A 267 -4.90 -10.00 -8.91
C PRO A 267 -4.71 -10.74 -10.25
N ARG A 268 -5.01 -10.07 -11.38
CA ARG A 268 -4.84 -10.64 -12.71
C ARG A 268 -3.38 -10.87 -13.07
N PHE A 269 -2.50 -9.98 -12.67
CA PHE A 269 -1.06 -10.15 -12.86
C PHE A 269 -0.56 -11.36 -12.06
N LEU A 270 -0.84 -11.40 -10.75
CA LEU A 270 -0.41 -12.48 -9.89
C LEU A 270 -1.00 -13.84 -10.29
N SER A 271 -2.16 -13.89 -10.94
CA SER A 271 -2.71 -15.14 -11.44
C SER A 271 -1.85 -15.80 -12.52
N LYS A 272 -0.95 -15.06 -13.16
CA LYS A 272 -0.02 -15.56 -14.20
C LYS A 272 1.39 -15.85 -13.68
N VAL A 273 1.74 -15.34 -12.48
CA VAL A 273 3.09 -15.43 -11.91
C VAL A 273 3.23 -16.68 -11.07
N ASP A 274 4.29 -17.44 -11.23
CA ASP A 274 4.62 -18.60 -10.40
C ASP A 274 5.40 -18.20 -9.15
N ALA A 275 6.38 -17.31 -9.29
CA ALA A 275 7.14 -16.83 -8.14
C ALA A 275 7.51 -15.35 -8.27
N LEU A 276 7.55 -14.68 -7.13
CA LEU A 276 7.88 -13.27 -7.00
C LEU A 276 9.16 -13.10 -6.20
N PHE A 277 10.08 -12.32 -6.72
CA PHE A 277 11.25 -11.89 -5.95
C PHE A 277 10.84 -10.81 -4.95
N VAL A 278 11.09 -11.07 -3.69
CA VAL A 278 10.89 -10.12 -2.58
C VAL A 278 12.19 -10.03 -1.81
N PHE A 279 13.10 -9.21 -2.31
CA PHE A 279 14.32 -8.88 -1.61
C PHE A 279 14.08 -7.59 -0.83
N GLU A 280 14.20 -7.71 0.47
CA GLU A 280 14.18 -6.54 1.33
C GLU A 280 15.39 -6.64 2.25
N LYS A 281 16.17 -5.58 2.35
CA LYS A 281 17.05 -5.45 3.51
C LYS A 281 16.10 -5.38 4.70
N PRO A 282 16.31 -6.17 5.76
CA PRO A 282 15.49 -6.06 6.94
C PRO A 282 15.53 -4.62 7.41
N ALA A 283 14.50 -3.87 7.05
CA ALA A 283 14.28 -2.59 7.67
C ALA A 283 13.69 -2.91 9.04
N PRO A 284 14.20 -2.36 10.13
CA PRO A 284 13.61 -2.59 11.45
C PRO A 284 12.13 -2.21 11.51
N HIS A 285 11.58 -1.62 10.44
CA HIS A 285 10.37 -0.84 10.47
C HIS A 285 9.17 -1.42 9.70
N SER A 286 9.35 -2.40 8.81
CA SER A 286 8.20 -3.04 8.15
C SER A 286 8.50 -4.47 7.74
N PRO A 287 8.29 -5.42 8.64
CA PRO A 287 8.53 -6.82 8.33
C PRO A 287 7.54 -7.36 7.28
N VAL A 288 6.33 -6.79 7.17
CA VAL A 288 5.26 -7.33 6.33
C VAL A 288 4.99 -6.43 5.13
N SER A 289 5.34 -6.90 3.93
CA SER A 289 5.06 -6.23 2.66
C SER A 289 3.65 -6.54 2.16
N ASN A 290 2.88 -5.52 1.78
CA ASN A 290 1.56 -5.71 1.16
C ASN A 290 1.66 -6.60 -0.08
N LEU A 291 2.68 -6.38 -0.91
CA LEU A 291 2.93 -7.16 -2.12
C LEU A 291 3.17 -8.64 -1.82
N ALA A 292 3.98 -8.94 -0.81
CA ALA A 292 4.22 -10.31 -0.40
C ALA A 292 2.94 -10.98 0.13
N MET A 293 2.12 -10.25 0.89
CA MET A 293 0.80 -10.73 1.33
C MET A 293 -0.12 -11.04 0.15
N GLU A 294 -0.20 -10.15 -0.84
CA GLU A 294 -0.98 -10.34 -2.06
C GLU A 294 -0.51 -11.57 -2.84
N ALA A 295 0.80 -11.72 -3.02
CA ALA A 295 1.40 -12.86 -3.70
C ALA A 295 1.10 -14.19 -2.96
N LEU A 296 1.36 -14.25 -1.67
CA LEU A 296 1.10 -15.42 -0.84
C LEU A 296 -0.38 -15.83 -0.87
N CYS A 297 -1.30 -14.87 -0.74
CA CYS A 297 -2.73 -15.09 -0.81
C CYS A 297 -3.21 -15.50 -2.22
N SER A 298 -2.49 -15.13 -3.28
CA SER A 298 -2.74 -15.59 -4.65
C SER A 298 -2.14 -16.96 -4.94
N GLY A 299 -1.46 -17.57 -3.97
CA GLY A 299 -0.75 -18.82 -4.17
C GLY A 299 0.56 -18.68 -4.94
N VAL A 300 1.11 -17.50 -5.08
CA VAL A 300 2.41 -17.24 -5.71
C VAL A 300 3.54 -17.61 -4.74
N GLY A 301 4.61 -18.21 -5.25
CA GLY A 301 5.81 -18.48 -4.47
C GLY A 301 6.62 -17.21 -4.21
N ILE A 302 7.34 -17.19 -3.11
CA ILE A 302 8.23 -16.08 -2.76
C ILE A 302 9.69 -16.55 -2.83
N ILE A 303 10.51 -15.81 -3.54
CA ILE A 303 11.97 -15.95 -3.55
C ILE A 303 12.53 -14.76 -2.77
N THR A 304 13.22 -15.03 -1.68
CA THR A 304 13.72 -13.98 -0.79
C THR A 304 15.16 -14.21 -0.36
N ASN A 305 15.85 -13.15 -0.03
CA ASN A 305 17.20 -13.18 0.58
C ASN A 305 17.16 -13.14 2.11
N TYR A 306 15.97 -13.14 2.70
CA TYR A 306 15.77 -12.94 4.12
C TYR A 306 15.33 -14.22 4.84
N ALA A 307 16.23 -14.80 5.63
CA ALA A 307 15.96 -16.05 6.35
C ALA A 307 14.83 -15.95 7.39
N GLY A 308 14.59 -14.76 7.96
CA GLY A 308 13.52 -14.48 8.92
C GLY A 308 12.14 -14.29 8.30
N PHE A 309 12.02 -14.34 6.97
CA PHE A 309 10.78 -14.01 6.25
C PHE A 309 9.54 -14.74 6.83
N GLN A 310 9.58 -16.05 6.95
CA GLN A 310 8.42 -16.80 7.45
C GLN A 310 8.03 -16.42 8.87
N LYS A 311 9.01 -16.20 9.74
CA LYS A 311 8.79 -15.80 11.15
C LYS A 311 8.10 -14.44 11.25
N ASP A 312 8.53 -13.46 10.43
CA ASP A 312 7.95 -12.13 10.46
C ASP A 312 6.49 -12.10 9.99
N TYR A 313 6.12 -13.05 9.12
CA TYR A 313 4.77 -13.17 8.60
C TYR A 313 3.86 -14.08 9.43
N GLU A 314 4.40 -14.90 10.34
CA GLU A 314 3.63 -15.92 11.06
C GLU A 314 2.45 -15.38 11.87
N ASN A 315 2.52 -14.14 12.33
CA ASN A 315 1.44 -13.50 13.09
C ASN A 315 0.28 -13.01 12.21
N VAL A 316 0.48 -12.94 10.89
CA VAL A 316 -0.49 -12.36 9.95
C VAL A 316 -1.04 -13.40 8.99
N ILE A 317 -0.20 -14.35 8.54
CA ILE A 317 -0.53 -15.30 7.51
C ILE A 317 0.12 -16.67 7.79
N SER A 318 -0.63 -17.73 7.54
CA SER A 318 -0.10 -19.10 7.55
C SER A 318 0.42 -19.43 6.16
N ILE A 319 1.74 -19.44 6.02
CA ILE A 319 2.44 -19.73 4.76
C ILE A 319 2.44 -21.25 4.55
N ASN A 320 2.17 -21.71 3.33
CA ASN A 320 2.20 -23.14 3.01
C ASN A 320 3.65 -23.65 2.94
N GLU A 321 3.81 -24.94 3.19
CA GLU A 321 5.09 -25.62 3.00
C GLU A 321 5.62 -25.40 1.56
N ASN A 322 6.91 -25.13 1.43
CA ASN A 322 7.59 -24.81 0.18
C ASN A 322 7.07 -23.57 -0.59
N GLN A 323 6.26 -22.71 0.01
CA GLN A 323 5.81 -21.46 -0.63
C GLN A 323 6.88 -20.36 -0.61
N VAL A 324 7.91 -20.50 0.20
CA VAL A 324 9.01 -19.55 0.29
C VAL A 324 10.34 -20.25 0.04
N LEU A 325 11.11 -19.71 -0.87
CA LEU A 325 12.49 -20.11 -1.14
C LEU A 325 13.43 -19.01 -0.63
N VAL A 326 14.26 -19.33 0.36
CA VAL A 326 15.33 -18.44 0.81
C VAL A 326 16.60 -18.74 0.02
N ILE A 327 17.21 -17.69 -0.54
CA ILE A 327 18.43 -17.82 -1.35
C ILE A 327 19.54 -16.91 -0.81
N ASN A 328 20.79 -17.28 -1.12
CA ASN A 328 21.93 -16.39 -0.94
C ASN A 328 22.18 -15.61 -2.24
N PRO A 329 21.92 -14.30 -2.30
CA PRO A 329 22.05 -13.53 -3.54
C PRO A 329 23.50 -13.38 -4.04
N ALA A 330 24.50 -13.72 -3.23
CA ALA A 330 25.90 -13.71 -3.63
C ALA A 330 26.30 -14.94 -4.46
N GLU A 331 25.46 -15.99 -4.47
CA GLU A 331 25.75 -17.27 -5.11
C GLU A 331 24.88 -17.49 -6.36
N LEU A 332 25.15 -16.76 -7.44
CA LEU A 332 24.30 -16.71 -8.65
C LEU A 332 23.99 -18.10 -9.23
N PHE A 333 24.99 -18.95 -9.44
CA PHE A 333 24.77 -20.27 -10.05
C PHE A 333 24.02 -21.24 -9.14
N ALA A 334 24.39 -21.30 -7.87
CA ALA A 334 23.70 -22.13 -6.88
C ALA A 334 22.24 -21.70 -6.74
N THR A 335 21.99 -20.40 -6.71
CA THR A 335 20.67 -19.79 -6.65
C THR A 335 19.83 -20.11 -7.86
N SER A 336 20.35 -19.97 -9.08
CA SER A 336 19.61 -20.30 -10.32
C SER A 336 19.22 -21.77 -10.36
N SER A 337 20.11 -22.68 -9.91
CA SER A 337 19.82 -24.10 -9.77
C SER A 337 18.77 -24.39 -8.70
N ALA A 338 18.85 -23.70 -7.56
CA ALA A 338 17.87 -23.83 -6.47
C ALA A 338 16.47 -23.40 -6.91
N ILE A 339 16.35 -22.26 -7.58
CA ILE A 339 15.08 -21.75 -8.12
C ILE A 339 14.49 -22.74 -9.14
N THR A 340 15.29 -23.23 -10.07
CA THR A 340 14.86 -24.19 -11.09
C THR A 340 14.34 -25.49 -10.45
N ASN A 341 15.08 -26.05 -9.48
CA ASN A 341 14.70 -27.27 -8.78
C ASN A 341 13.45 -27.07 -7.94
N TRP A 342 13.34 -25.92 -7.26
CA TRP A 342 12.20 -25.61 -6.43
C TRP A 342 10.93 -25.50 -7.26
N LEU A 343 10.92 -24.72 -8.32
CA LEU A 343 9.77 -24.57 -9.23
C LEU A 343 9.42 -25.86 -9.98
N GLY A 344 10.43 -26.69 -10.31
CA GLY A 344 10.21 -27.92 -11.08
C GLY A 344 9.70 -29.09 -10.27
N LYS A 345 10.06 -29.22 -8.98
CA LYS A 345 9.87 -30.46 -8.22
C LYS A 345 8.92 -30.33 -7.02
N LYS A 346 8.86 -29.17 -6.40
CA LYS A 346 8.22 -29.02 -5.09
C LYS A 346 7.10 -28.01 -5.06
N TRP A 347 7.08 -27.11 -6.03
CA TRP A 347 6.17 -26.00 -6.00
C TRP A 347 4.76 -26.41 -6.47
N VAL A 348 3.82 -26.33 -5.58
CA VAL A 348 2.39 -26.42 -5.88
C VAL A 348 1.75 -25.10 -5.52
N ARG A 349 1.10 -24.47 -6.50
CA ARG A 349 0.40 -23.20 -6.28
C ARG A 349 -0.77 -23.41 -5.34
N LYS A 350 -0.66 -22.89 -4.14
CA LYS A 350 -1.70 -22.95 -3.10
C LYS A 350 -1.73 -21.62 -2.35
N PRO A 351 -2.89 -20.95 -2.29
CA PRO A 351 -3.02 -19.72 -1.50
C PRO A 351 -2.71 -19.94 -0.02
N ALA A 352 -1.93 -19.04 0.55
CA ALA A 352 -1.74 -18.97 1.98
C ALA A 352 -2.98 -18.42 2.68
N THR A 353 -3.15 -18.74 3.95
CA THR A 353 -4.34 -18.35 4.72
C THR A 353 -4.02 -17.24 5.69
N GLN A 354 -4.68 -16.10 5.56
CA GLN A 354 -4.58 -14.99 6.52
C GLN A 354 -5.25 -15.37 7.85
N LYS A 355 -4.68 -14.93 8.97
CA LYS A 355 -5.25 -15.14 10.31
C LYS A 355 -6.49 -14.30 10.58
N VAL A 356 -6.57 -13.15 9.93
CA VAL A 356 -7.76 -12.30 9.92
C VAL A 356 -8.31 -12.27 8.51
N SER A 357 -9.58 -12.59 8.32
CA SER A 357 -10.20 -12.51 7.01
C SER A 357 -10.45 -11.06 6.59
N PHE A 358 -10.54 -10.80 5.28
CA PHE A 358 -10.88 -9.46 4.81
C PHE A 358 -12.28 -9.00 5.28
N PRO A 359 -13.33 -9.86 5.30
CA PRO A 359 -14.61 -9.50 5.92
C PRO A 359 -14.50 -9.10 7.39
N ASP A 360 -13.69 -9.80 8.20
CA ASP A 360 -13.50 -9.47 9.61
C ASP A 360 -12.72 -8.16 9.79
N TYR A 361 -11.71 -7.94 8.95
CA TYR A 361 -11.00 -6.66 8.90
C TYR A 361 -11.94 -5.51 8.57
N MET A 362 -12.84 -5.69 7.60
CA MET A 362 -13.84 -4.68 7.26
C MET A 362 -14.84 -4.47 8.39
N ALA A 363 -15.31 -5.53 9.05
CA ALA A 363 -16.21 -5.43 10.19
C ALA A 363 -15.57 -4.71 11.39
N ALA A 364 -14.27 -4.94 11.63
CA ALA A 364 -13.53 -4.22 12.66
C ALA A 364 -13.45 -2.70 12.37
N ASN A 365 -13.21 -2.31 11.12
CA ASN A 365 -13.24 -0.90 10.71
C ASN A 365 -14.63 -0.28 10.88
N GLU A 366 -15.69 -0.97 10.45
CA GLU A 366 -17.08 -0.51 10.63
C GLU A 366 -17.42 -0.31 12.11
N LYS A 367 -17.02 -1.26 12.98
CA LYS A 367 -17.23 -1.14 14.43
C LYS A 367 -16.55 0.09 15.01
N ILE A 368 -15.36 0.45 14.55
CA ILE A 368 -14.70 1.69 14.96
C ILE A 368 -15.53 2.89 14.51
N TYR A 369 -15.96 2.95 13.27
CA TYR A 369 -16.77 4.05 12.74
C TYR A 369 -18.14 4.18 13.44
N GLU A 370 -18.78 3.09 13.76
CA GLU A 370 -20.03 3.07 14.53
C GLU A 370 -19.84 3.60 15.95
N GLY A 371 -18.73 3.25 16.59
CA GLY A 371 -18.37 3.71 17.93
C GLY A 371 -18.14 5.21 18.05
N LEU A 372 -17.91 5.91 16.94
CA LEU A 372 -17.74 7.38 16.94
C LEU A 372 -19.04 8.16 17.14
N GLY A 373 -20.20 7.50 17.03
CA GLY A 373 -21.50 8.13 17.12
C GLY A 373 -21.84 9.02 15.93
N ALA A 374 -22.88 9.84 16.10
CA ALA A 374 -23.31 10.78 15.06
C ALA A 374 -22.40 12.02 15.00
N THR A 375 -22.10 12.43 13.79
CA THR A 375 -21.39 13.69 13.53
C THR A 375 -22.38 14.86 13.58
N ARG A 376 -22.04 15.90 14.32
CA ARG A 376 -22.69 17.19 14.24
C ARG A 376 -21.73 18.16 13.56
N LEU A 377 -21.94 18.39 12.27
CA LEU A 377 -21.17 19.39 11.55
C LEU A 377 -21.46 20.77 12.13
N LEU A 378 -20.42 21.55 12.37
CA LEU A 378 -20.56 22.95 12.80
C LEU A 378 -21.15 23.78 11.66
N ASN A 379 -22.02 24.71 12.00
CA ASN A 379 -22.56 25.63 11.00
C ASN A 379 -21.45 26.57 10.53
N MET A 380 -21.07 26.46 9.25
CA MET A 380 -19.95 27.19 8.67
C MET A 380 -20.38 28.45 7.89
N ASP A 381 -21.66 28.82 7.95
CA ASP A 381 -22.19 30.04 7.28
C ASP A 381 -21.65 31.36 7.86
N VAL A 382 -20.86 31.28 8.94
CA VAL A 382 -20.25 32.44 9.61
C VAL A 382 -19.05 33.02 8.81
N TYR A 383 -18.57 32.35 7.76
CA TYR A 383 -17.39 32.73 6.98
C TYR A 383 -17.72 33.12 5.53
N LYS A 384 -18.95 33.45 5.22
CA LYS A 384 -19.34 34.05 3.94
C LYS A 384 -19.21 35.55 3.96
#